data_184675c07c58e6a8de31dd6099bb0fb8
#
_entry.id   184675c07c58e6a8de31dd6099bb0fb8
#
_cell.length_a   1.000
_cell.length_b   1.000
_cell.length_c   1.000
_cell.angle_alpha   90.00
_cell.angle_beta   90.00
_cell.angle_gamma   90.00
#
_symmetry.space_group_name_H-M   'P 1'
#
loop_
_entity.id
_entity.type
_entity.pdbx_description
1 polymer ?
#
loop_
_entity_poly.entity_id
_entity_poly.type
_entity_poly.pdbx_seq_one_letter_code
_entity_poly.pdbx_strand_id
1 'polypeptide(L)'
;MIHKTQKFNMKSERRAYREIYAFYFFCLFLKKVIKKLLTFCYWIRNIIFNKFEIWLRKRVFYMGIEYREERSGSKIQIFSYCDEKKTGAICALSDGYDWALICDVWADKAETEKKLIREMILKLQGQEIFVTATPDKLDLYEEIGFRRSKNSFTYVGKVLSDAQEKELTESGLYLPIGYRYETEFEPLTGMFPVGKKSDKQKFKVFYSDKSDRADYHQVNALLEKAFGGKRNEYVTKDTFSKSQYVQYAYDNETLIGCARAISDGAHALILNVAVDPDYQGLHLGWNIVDKLSRQMKDQNIFLNTHPGGVGFYNQKGFRRNKTALLLPAHEMPDEIKKGFCLPRGYRFSDESLKVQKTP
;
A
#
# COMPACT_ATOMS: atom_id res chain seq x y z
N MET A 1 19.10 70.87 29.46
CA MET A 1 20.06 69.78 29.10
C MET A 1 19.42 68.42 28.76
N ILE A 2 18.09 68.25 28.72
CA ILE A 2 17.40 66.98 28.57
C ILE A 2 17.04 66.68 27.08
N HIS A 3 17.04 67.66 26.22
CA HIS A 3 16.60 67.48 24.80
C HIS A 3 17.71 66.95 23.83
N LYS A 4 18.99 66.89 24.22
CA LYS A 4 20.06 66.42 23.31
C LYS A 4 20.36 64.94 23.44
N THR A 5 20.02 64.24 24.53
CA THR A 5 20.28 62.82 24.77
C THR A 5 19.27 61.90 24.06
N GLN A 6 18.02 62.33 23.86
CA GLN A 6 17.01 61.51 23.17
C GLN A 6 17.21 61.43 21.65
N LYS A 7 17.82 62.46 21.01
CA LYS A 7 18.07 62.39 19.54
C LYS A 7 19.24 61.50 19.17
N PHE A 8 20.15 61.22 20.06
CA PHE A 8 21.31 60.35 19.81
C PHE A 8 20.93 58.84 19.83
N ASN A 9 19.95 58.46 20.62
CA ASN A 9 19.50 57.09 20.77
C ASN A 9 18.68 56.61 19.57
N MET A 10 17.87 57.47 18.96
CA MET A 10 17.03 57.10 17.78
C MET A 10 17.85 56.82 16.51
N LYS A 11 19.04 57.40 16.35
CA LYS A 11 19.90 57.11 15.19
C LYS A 11 20.62 55.78 15.31
N SER A 12 21.01 55.37 16.51
CA SER A 12 21.64 54.07 16.76
C SER A 12 20.65 52.91 16.63
N GLU A 13 19.43 53.09 17.13
CA GLU A 13 18.36 52.09 16.95
C GLU A 13 17.97 51.88 15.48
N ARG A 14 17.80 52.97 14.72
CA ARG A 14 17.50 52.88 13.26
C ARG A 14 18.62 52.22 12.47
N ARG A 15 19.87 52.30 12.90
CA ARG A 15 21.00 51.63 12.27
C ARG A 15 20.99 50.14 12.63
N ALA A 16 20.75 49.77 13.89
CA ALA A 16 20.61 48.41 14.33
C ALA A 16 19.43 47.66 13.63
N TYR A 17 18.28 48.37 13.50
CA TYR A 17 17.14 47.80 12.75
C TYR A 17 17.47 47.55 11.27
N ARG A 18 18.20 48.48 10.59
CA ARG A 18 18.61 48.28 9.19
C ARG A 18 19.58 47.07 9.04
N GLU A 19 20.48 46.85 9.96
CA GLU A 19 21.41 45.72 9.93
C GLU A 19 20.70 44.39 10.19
N ILE A 20 19.74 44.37 11.11
CA ILE A 20 18.90 43.19 11.38
C ILE A 20 18.02 42.85 10.15
N TYR A 21 17.40 43.84 9.51
CA TYR A 21 16.63 43.64 8.29
C TYR A 21 17.50 43.17 7.12
N ALA A 22 18.69 43.70 6.94
CA ALA A 22 19.64 43.29 5.91
C ALA A 22 20.09 41.83 6.12
N PHE A 23 20.35 41.45 7.37
CA PHE A 23 20.70 40.08 7.74
C PHE A 23 19.52 39.10 7.52
N TYR A 24 18.30 39.51 7.86
CA TYR A 24 17.11 38.73 7.62
C TYR A 24 16.86 38.47 6.13
N PHE A 25 17.00 39.54 5.28
CA PHE A 25 16.91 39.40 3.82
C PHE A 25 18.03 38.53 3.24
N PHE A 26 19.22 38.61 3.77
CA PHE A 26 20.35 37.75 3.40
C PHE A 26 20.08 36.27 3.73
N CYS A 27 19.52 35.99 4.91
CA CYS A 27 19.12 34.63 5.29
C CYS A 27 18.00 34.06 4.41
N LEU A 28 17.01 34.87 4.02
CA LEU A 28 15.97 34.52 3.08
C LEU A 28 16.51 34.23 1.67
N PHE A 29 17.46 35.06 1.22
CA PHE A 29 18.16 34.86 -0.06
C PHE A 29 18.96 33.54 -0.06
N LEU A 30 19.75 33.28 1.00
CA LEU A 30 20.48 32.03 1.21
C LEU A 30 19.55 30.82 1.21
N LYS A 31 18.41 30.89 1.90
CA LYS A 31 17.39 29.83 1.90
C LYS A 31 16.85 29.51 0.50
N LYS A 32 16.61 30.55 -0.33
CA LYS A 32 16.21 30.41 -1.73
C LYS A 32 17.30 29.78 -2.60
N VAL A 33 18.56 30.20 -2.41
CA VAL A 33 19.71 29.66 -3.16
C VAL A 33 19.95 28.20 -2.80
N ILE A 34 19.93 27.84 -1.50
CA ILE A 34 20.08 26.47 -1.02
C ILE A 34 18.96 25.58 -1.58
N LYS A 35 17.70 26.05 -1.57
CA LYS A 35 16.57 25.31 -2.13
C LYS A 35 16.76 25.03 -3.62
N LYS A 36 17.23 26.02 -4.40
CA LYS A 36 17.54 25.83 -5.83
C LYS A 36 18.71 24.88 -6.07
N LEU A 37 19.76 24.95 -5.25
CA LEU A 37 20.90 24.03 -5.32
C LEU A 37 20.50 22.60 -4.99
N LEU A 38 19.68 22.38 -3.95
CA LEU A 38 19.16 21.05 -3.62
C LEU A 38 18.28 20.48 -4.74
N THR A 39 17.41 21.31 -5.34
CA THR A 39 16.59 20.89 -6.49
C THR A 39 17.46 20.56 -7.70
N PHE A 40 18.52 21.33 -7.96
CA PHE A 40 19.46 21.08 -9.04
C PHE A 40 20.30 19.84 -8.80
N CYS A 41 20.76 19.59 -7.56
CA CYS A 41 21.46 18.35 -7.19
C CYS A 41 20.53 17.12 -7.32
N TYR A 42 19.25 17.23 -6.94
CA TYR A 42 18.25 16.19 -7.13
C TYR A 42 18.00 15.89 -8.62
N TRP A 43 17.92 16.95 -9.45
CA TRP A 43 17.76 16.82 -10.90
C TRP A 43 18.99 16.19 -11.56
N ILE A 44 20.22 16.60 -11.18
CA ILE A 44 21.48 15.98 -11.65
C ILE A 44 21.56 14.51 -11.20
N ARG A 45 21.22 14.20 -9.95
CA ARG A 45 21.16 12.83 -9.44
C ARG A 45 20.26 11.95 -10.31
N ASN A 46 19.05 12.45 -10.64
CA ASN A 46 18.12 11.72 -11.49
C ASN A 46 18.63 11.53 -12.93
N ILE A 47 19.29 12.55 -13.51
CA ILE A 47 19.90 12.42 -14.84
C ILE A 47 21.06 11.44 -14.84
N ILE A 48 21.92 11.49 -13.82
CA ILE A 48 23.05 10.55 -13.68
C ILE A 48 22.50 9.14 -13.46
N PHE A 49 21.50 8.98 -12.61
CA PHE A 49 20.86 7.70 -12.35
C PHE A 49 20.21 7.13 -13.60
N ASN A 50 19.42 7.93 -14.35
CA ASN A 50 18.82 7.51 -15.62
C ASN A 50 19.88 7.17 -16.70
N LYS A 51 20.95 7.96 -16.82
CA LYS A 51 22.05 7.65 -17.74
C LYS A 51 22.81 6.40 -17.32
N PHE A 52 23.01 6.19 -16.03
CA PHE A 52 23.64 5.00 -15.48
C PHE A 52 22.76 3.76 -15.69
N GLU A 53 21.44 3.87 -15.52
CA GLU A 53 20.50 2.80 -15.84
C GLU A 53 20.48 2.46 -17.33
N ILE A 54 20.46 3.48 -18.21
CA ILE A 54 20.53 3.26 -19.67
C ILE A 54 21.86 2.60 -20.04
N TRP A 55 22.96 2.98 -19.39
CA TRP A 55 24.28 2.36 -19.58
C TRP A 55 24.33 0.92 -19.05
N LEU A 56 23.72 0.67 -17.86
CA LEU A 56 23.53 -0.67 -17.29
C LEU A 56 22.65 -1.53 -18.21
N ARG A 57 21.54 -1.01 -18.71
CA ARG A 57 20.70 -1.71 -19.69
C ARG A 57 21.46 -2.10 -20.95
N LYS A 58 22.29 -1.19 -21.48
CA LYS A 58 23.16 -1.50 -22.62
C LYS A 58 24.20 -2.57 -22.28
N ARG A 59 24.73 -2.61 -21.06
CA ARG A 59 25.73 -3.60 -20.63
C ARG A 59 25.11 -4.96 -20.27
N VAL A 60 23.86 -4.97 -19.80
CA VAL A 60 23.07 -6.20 -19.60
C VAL A 60 22.73 -6.86 -20.94
N PHE A 61 22.55 -6.06 -22.01
CA PHE A 61 22.45 -6.57 -23.38
C PHE A 61 23.70 -7.33 -23.83
N TYR A 62 24.87 -6.98 -23.29
CA TYR A 62 26.12 -7.70 -23.53
C TYR A 62 26.20 -9.08 -22.82
N MET A 63 25.27 -9.38 -21.91
CA MET A 63 25.18 -10.69 -21.23
C MET A 63 24.12 -11.63 -21.82
N GLY A 64 23.55 -11.29 -22.98
CA GLY A 64 22.62 -12.17 -23.70
C GLY A 64 21.23 -12.37 -23.05
N ILE A 65 20.87 -11.56 -22.04
CA ILE A 65 19.55 -11.64 -21.41
C ILE A 65 18.66 -10.52 -21.97
N GLU A 66 17.54 -10.91 -22.61
CA GLU A 66 16.49 -10.02 -23.10
C GLU A 66 15.29 -10.07 -22.17
N TYR A 67 14.65 -8.91 -21.92
CA TYR A 67 13.38 -8.81 -21.17
C TYR A 67 12.28 -8.38 -22.11
N ARG A 68 11.15 -9.12 -22.10
CA ARG A 68 9.95 -8.80 -22.86
C ARG A 68 8.80 -8.56 -21.90
N GLU A 69 8.05 -7.46 -22.11
CA GLU A 69 6.91 -7.08 -21.29
C GLU A 69 5.61 -7.33 -22.03
N GLU A 70 4.63 -7.88 -21.33
CA GLU A 70 3.26 -8.05 -21.81
C GLU A 70 2.29 -7.44 -20.79
N ARG A 71 1.23 -6.78 -21.29
CA ARG A 71 0.17 -6.20 -20.45
C ARG A 71 -1.20 -6.62 -20.94
N SER A 72 -2.07 -6.95 -19.99
CA SER A 72 -3.47 -7.26 -20.23
C SER A 72 -4.32 -6.79 -19.05
N GLY A 73 -5.05 -5.69 -19.23
CA GLY A 73 -5.82 -5.07 -18.15
C GLY A 73 -4.92 -4.67 -16.97
N SER A 74 -5.22 -5.18 -15.80
CA SER A 74 -4.43 -4.95 -14.58
C SER A 74 -3.16 -5.80 -14.50
N LYS A 75 -2.99 -6.79 -15.37
CA LYS A 75 -1.88 -7.73 -15.36
C LYS A 75 -0.68 -7.20 -16.13
N ILE A 76 0.50 -7.27 -15.50
CA ILE A 76 1.80 -6.97 -16.09
C ILE A 76 2.65 -8.22 -15.98
N GLN A 77 3.28 -8.65 -17.07
CA GLN A 77 4.22 -9.77 -17.09
C GLN A 77 5.54 -9.34 -17.72
N ILE A 78 6.63 -9.80 -17.13
CA ILE A 78 7.97 -9.62 -17.69
C ILE A 78 8.59 -11.00 -17.81
N PHE A 79 9.10 -11.30 -19.00
CA PHE A 79 9.80 -12.54 -19.32
C PHE A 79 11.27 -12.26 -19.56
N SER A 80 12.14 -13.12 -19.05
CA SER A 80 13.57 -13.10 -19.37
C SER A 80 13.92 -14.21 -20.37
N TYR A 81 14.75 -13.90 -21.33
CA TYR A 81 15.23 -14.83 -22.35
C TYR A 81 16.76 -14.79 -22.44
N CYS A 82 17.37 -15.94 -22.69
CA CYS A 82 18.76 -16.08 -23.04
C CYS A 82 18.84 -16.96 -24.30
N ASP A 83 19.41 -16.45 -25.37
CA ASP A 83 19.46 -17.14 -26.68
C ASP A 83 18.07 -17.67 -27.11
N GLU A 84 17.07 -16.79 -27.06
CA GLU A 84 15.64 -17.05 -27.35
C GLU A 84 14.95 -18.07 -26.42
N LYS A 85 15.68 -18.70 -25.51
CA LYS A 85 15.12 -19.59 -24.50
C LYS A 85 14.62 -18.79 -23.31
N LYS A 86 13.38 -19.03 -22.89
CA LYS A 86 12.78 -18.41 -21.71
C LYS A 86 13.49 -18.91 -20.44
N THR A 87 14.05 -18.01 -19.65
CA THR A 87 14.84 -18.29 -18.45
C THR A 87 14.14 -17.86 -17.16
N GLY A 88 13.03 -17.12 -17.28
CA GLY A 88 12.22 -16.75 -16.13
C GLY A 88 11.02 -15.89 -16.51
N ALA A 89 10.14 -15.69 -15.56
CA ALA A 89 8.98 -14.80 -15.67
C ALA A 89 8.61 -14.23 -14.30
N ILE A 90 8.02 -13.05 -14.32
CA ILE A 90 7.39 -12.40 -13.18
C ILE A 90 6.05 -11.83 -13.60
N CYS A 91 5.04 -11.95 -12.73
CA CYS A 91 3.71 -11.45 -12.94
C CYS A 91 3.30 -10.52 -11.80
N ALA A 92 2.66 -9.41 -12.11
CA ALA A 92 2.05 -8.52 -11.13
C ALA A 92 0.67 -8.06 -11.58
N LEU A 93 -0.19 -7.76 -10.60
CA LEU A 93 -1.41 -6.97 -10.76
C LEU A 93 -1.11 -5.54 -10.35
N SER A 94 -1.64 -4.58 -11.08
CA SER A 94 -1.50 -3.16 -10.77
C SER A 94 -2.77 -2.41 -11.11
N ASP A 95 -3.16 -1.46 -10.25
CA ASP A 95 -4.24 -0.52 -10.55
C ASP A 95 -3.77 0.70 -11.35
N GLY A 96 -2.47 0.78 -11.60
CA GLY A 96 -1.84 1.85 -12.37
C GLY A 96 -1.56 3.15 -11.58
N TYR A 97 -1.93 3.20 -10.30
CA TYR A 97 -1.83 4.40 -9.46
C TYR A 97 -1.14 4.14 -8.13
N ASP A 98 -1.82 3.45 -7.21
CA ASP A 98 -1.38 3.37 -5.81
C ASP A 98 -0.91 1.97 -5.41
N TRP A 99 -1.46 0.90 -6.04
CA TRP A 99 -1.35 -0.44 -5.51
C TRP A 99 -0.94 -1.48 -6.54
N ALA A 100 -0.01 -2.34 -6.17
CA ALA A 100 0.40 -3.49 -6.96
C ALA A 100 0.64 -4.73 -6.10
N LEU A 101 0.43 -5.91 -6.69
CA LEU A 101 0.72 -7.21 -6.11
C LEU A 101 1.58 -8.02 -7.07
N ILE A 102 2.78 -8.38 -6.66
CA ILE A 102 3.57 -9.41 -7.37
C ILE A 102 2.95 -10.77 -7.02
N CYS A 103 2.37 -11.42 -8.03
CA CYS A 103 1.63 -12.67 -7.90
C CYS A 103 2.54 -13.89 -7.96
N ASP A 104 3.38 -13.94 -9.01
CA ASP A 104 4.25 -15.07 -9.31
C ASP A 104 5.61 -14.59 -9.79
N VAL A 105 6.63 -15.34 -9.41
CA VAL A 105 7.98 -15.23 -9.96
C VAL A 105 8.62 -16.59 -10.04
N TRP A 106 9.21 -16.90 -11.18
CA TRP A 106 10.07 -18.07 -11.35
C TRP A 106 11.28 -17.73 -12.23
N ALA A 107 12.40 -18.35 -11.98
CA ALA A 107 13.58 -18.25 -12.82
C ALA A 107 14.43 -19.51 -12.69
N ASP A 108 15.23 -19.79 -13.71
CA ASP A 108 16.19 -20.89 -13.72
C ASP A 108 17.37 -20.67 -12.77
N LYS A 109 17.64 -19.39 -12.44
CA LYS A 109 18.72 -18.96 -11.54
C LYS A 109 18.27 -17.88 -10.59
N ALA A 110 18.73 -17.90 -9.36
CA ALA A 110 18.43 -16.89 -8.33
C ALA A 110 18.80 -15.45 -8.79
N GLU A 111 19.90 -15.30 -9.54
CA GLU A 111 20.29 -13.99 -10.07
C GLU A 111 19.30 -13.46 -11.13
N THR A 112 18.75 -14.34 -11.97
CA THR A 112 17.70 -14.00 -12.93
C THR A 112 16.41 -13.58 -12.21
N GLU A 113 16.03 -14.31 -11.15
CA GLU A 113 14.89 -13.98 -10.31
C GLU A 113 15.03 -12.59 -9.69
N LYS A 114 16.17 -12.32 -9.07
CA LYS A 114 16.48 -11.00 -8.46
C LYS A 114 16.40 -9.86 -9.48
N LYS A 115 16.86 -10.08 -10.70
CA LYS A 115 16.77 -9.10 -11.79
C LYS A 115 15.32 -8.89 -12.23
N LEU A 116 14.53 -9.95 -12.42
CA LEU A 116 13.13 -9.86 -12.77
C LEU A 116 12.32 -9.06 -11.74
N ILE A 117 12.56 -9.30 -10.44
CA ILE A 117 11.91 -8.54 -9.36
C ILE A 117 12.27 -7.05 -9.47
N ARG A 118 13.53 -6.72 -9.71
CA ARG A 118 13.98 -5.32 -9.88
C ARG A 118 13.36 -4.66 -11.11
N GLU A 119 13.30 -5.36 -12.26
CA GLU A 119 12.62 -4.85 -13.46
C GLU A 119 11.14 -4.59 -13.21
N MET A 120 10.44 -5.49 -12.50
CA MET A 120 9.04 -5.27 -12.13
C MET A 120 8.87 -4.06 -11.21
N ILE A 121 9.72 -3.88 -10.20
CA ILE A 121 9.69 -2.71 -9.31
C ILE A 121 9.85 -1.41 -10.10
N LEU A 122 10.73 -1.37 -11.11
CA LEU A 122 10.89 -0.21 -11.99
C LEU A 122 9.62 0.11 -12.78
N LYS A 123 8.84 -0.91 -13.17
CA LYS A 123 7.56 -0.73 -13.87
C LYS A 123 6.43 -0.27 -12.95
N LEU A 124 6.53 -0.56 -11.66
CA LEU A 124 5.54 -0.26 -10.63
C LEU A 124 5.93 0.95 -9.77
N GLN A 125 6.84 1.81 -10.25
CA GLN A 125 7.29 2.99 -9.51
C GLN A 125 6.13 3.89 -9.08
N GLY A 126 6.18 4.33 -7.82
CA GLY A 126 5.16 5.18 -7.22
C GLY A 126 3.97 4.43 -6.63
N GLN A 127 3.96 3.09 -6.74
CA GLN A 127 2.92 2.25 -6.15
C GLN A 127 3.44 1.53 -4.90
N GLU A 128 2.55 1.25 -3.98
CA GLU A 128 2.79 0.31 -2.89
C GLU A 128 2.77 -1.11 -3.44
N ILE A 129 3.88 -1.84 -3.34
CA ILE A 129 4.03 -3.16 -3.95
C ILE A 129 3.99 -4.23 -2.88
N PHE A 130 3.01 -5.13 -2.98
CA PHE A 130 2.89 -6.30 -2.12
C PHE A 130 3.41 -7.55 -2.82
N VAL A 131 3.91 -8.49 -2.02
CA VAL A 131 4.26 -9.85 -2.44
C VAL A 131 4.07 -10.81 -1.28
N THR A 132 3.69 -12.05 -1.56
CA THR A 132 3.75 -13.16 -0.62
C THR A 132 4.87 -14.09 -1.07
N ALA A 133 5.95 -14.15 -0.30
CA ALA A 133 7.10 -14.98 -0.62
C ALA A 133 7.02 -16.33 0.09
N THR A 134 7.74 -17.33 -0.40
CA THR A 134 8.03 -18.54 0.37
C THR A 134 9.02 -18.22 1.49
N PRO A 135 9.02 -18.98 2.61
CA PRO A 135 9.88 -18.66 3.76
C PRO A 135 11.38 -18.55 3.43
N ASP A 136 11.85 -19.35 2.48
CA ASP A 136 13.25 -19.36 2.00
C ASP A 136 13.64 -18.13 1.17
N LYS A 137 12.66 -17.38 0.64
CA LYS A 137 12.89 -16.20 -0.19
C LYS A 137 12.74 -14.87 0.55
N LEU A 138 12.39 -14.88 1.82
CA LEU A 138 12.19 -13.66 2.59
C LEU A 138 13.42 -12.75 2.59
N ASP A 139 14.61 -13.31 2.77
CA ASP A 139 15.86 -12.55 2.81
C ASP A 139 16.15 -11.87 1.46
N LEU A 140 15.82 -12.53 0.33
CA LEU A 140 15.95 -11.95 -1.01
C LEU A 140 15.13 -10.66 -1.16
N TYR A 141 13.86 -10.69 -0.73
CA TYR A 141 12.98 -9.52 -0.82
C TYR A 141 13.40 -8.42 0.16
N GLU A 142 13.80 -8.78 1.39
CA GLU A 142 14.31 -7.80 2.37
C GLU A 142 15.61 -7.12 1.87
N GLU A 143 16.48 -7.84 1.18
CA GLU A 143 17.70 -7.29 0.54
C GLU A 143 17.36 -6.29 -0.57
N ILE A 144 16.32 -6.54 -1.34
CA ILE A 144 15.84 -5.65 -2.41
C ILE A 144 15.21 -4.37 -1.82
N GLY A 145 14.75 -4.40 -0.58
CA GLY A 145 14.17 -3.24 0.11
C GLY A 145 12.76 -3.44 0.65
N PHE A 146 12.16 -4.59 0.40
CA PHE A 146 10.86 -4.93 0.97
C PHE A 146 10.92 -5.03 2.50
N ARG A 147 9.76 -4.84 3.12
CA ARG A 147 9.55 -4.97 4.56
C ARG A 147 8.45 -6.00 4.82
N ARG A 148 8.62 -6.82 5.85
CA ARG A 148 7.59 -7.77 6.27
C ARG A 148 6.33 -7.03 6.67
N SER A 149 5.20 -7.34 6.02
CA SER A 149 3.90 -6.73 6.32
C SER A 149 3.23 -7.40 7.51
N LYS A 150 2.68 -6.60 8.42
CA LYS A 150 1.86 -7.09 9.54
C LYS A 150 0.40 -7.34 9.16
N ASN A 151 -0.11 -6.62 8.17
CA ASN A 151 -1.55 -6.41 7.98
C ASN A 151 -2.06 -7.00 6.66
N SER A 152 -1.30 -7.93 6.08
CA SER A 152 -1.66 -8.63 4.84
C SER A 152 -2.39 -9.92 5.12
N PHE A 153 -3.42 -10.19 4.33
CA PHE A 153 -4.30 -11.34 4.45
C PHE A 153 -4.52 -12.02 3.10
N THR A 154 -4.72 -13.34 3.14
CA THR A 154 -5.18 -14.13 2.00
C THR A 154 -6.51 -14.79 2.36
N TYR A 155 -7.44 -14.83 1.43
CA TYR A 155 -8.70 -15.56 1.59
C TYR A 155 -8.48 -17.04 1.37
N VAL A 156 -8.80 -17.84 2.38
CA VAL A 156 -8.64 -19.32 2.39
C VAL A 156 -9.97 -20.04 2.50
N GLY A 157 -11.09 -19.32 2.44
CA GLY A 157 -12.42 -19.86 2.55
C GLY A 157 -13.11 -19.51 3.87
N LYS A 158 -14.41 -19.84 3.97
CA LYS A 158 -15.23 -19.46 5.13
C LYS A 158 -15.05 -20.38 6.33
N VAL A 159 -14.93 -21.65 6.05
CA VAL A 159 -14.81 -22.70 7.08
C VAL A 159 -13.77 -23.69 6.61
N LEU A 160 -12.75 -23.89 7.41
CA LEU A 160 -11.73 -24.90 7.22
C LEU A 160 -11.95 -26.01 8.25
N SER A 161 -11.66 -27.25 7.88
CA SER A 161 -11.55 -28.35 8.83
C SER A 161 -10.29 -28.18 9.69
N ASP A 162 -10.26 -28.81 10.87
CA ASP A 162 -9.09 -28.77 11.75
C ASP A 162 -7.80 -29.25 11.06
N ALA A 163 -7.93 -30.24 10.16
CA ALA A 163 -6.80 -30.72 9.36
C ALA A 163 -6.27 -29.65 8.40
N GLN A 164 -7.15 -28.92 7.72
CA GLN A 164 -6.76 -27.80 6.83
C GLN A 164 -6.16 -26.63 7.59
N GLU A 165 -6.70 -26.30 8.77
CA GLU A 165 -6.11 -25.26 9.64
C GLU A 165 -4.71 -25.64 10.09
N LYS A 166 -4.51 -26.91 10.45
CA LYS A 166 -3.20 -27.43 10.83
C LYS A 166 -2.22 -27.36 9.67
N GLU A 167 -2.61 -27.83 8.48
CA GLU A 167 -1.79 -27.77 7.26
C GLU A 167 -1.40 -26.34 6.92
N LEU A 168 -2.34 -25.40 6.94
CA LEU A 168 -2.06 -23.97 6.69
C LEU A 168 -1.07 -23.38 7.69
N THR A 169 -1.19 -23.74 8.97
CA THR A 169 -0.27 -23.25 10.00
C THR A 169 1.12 -23.86 9.84
N GLU A 170 1.20 -25.16 9.54
CA GLU A 170 2.45 -25.90 9.33
C GLU A 170 3.16 -25.50 8.03
N SER A 171 2.45 -24.99 7.03
CA SER A 171 3.06 -24.48 5.78
C SER A 171 4.04 -23.31 6.00
N GLY A 172 3.97 -22.66 7.16
CA GLY A 172 4.77 -21.48 7.46
C GLY A 172 4.37 -20.20 6.71
N LEU A 173 3.27 -20.25 5.93
CA LEU A 173 2.78 -19.12 5.13
C LEU A 173 1.80 -18.22 5.90
N TYR A 174 1.09 -18.80 6.86
CA TYR A 174 0.02 -18.12 7.60
C TYR A 174 0.25 -18.13 9.10
N LEU A 175 -0.29 -17.11 9.75
CA LEU A 175 -0.35 -17.05 11.21
C LEU A 175 -1.62 -17.75 11.71
N PRO A 176 -1.59 -18.30 12.94
CA PRO A 176 -2.78 -18.86 13.56
C PRO A 176 -3.95 -17.84 13.60
N ILE A 177 -5.18 -18.36 13.57
CA ILE A 177 -6.37 -17.51 13.76
C ILE A 177 -6.26 -16.74 15.06
N GLY A 178 -6.58 -15.44 15.00
CA GLY A 178 -6.56 -14.59 16.19
C GLY A 178 -5.17 -14.15 16.63
N TYR A 179 -4.10 -14.51 15.90
CA TYR A 179 -2.76 -14.03 16.20
C TYR A 179 -2.69 -12.50 16.20
N ARG A 180 -2.10 -11.93 17.24
CA ARG A 180 -1.85 -10.49 17.36
C ARG A 180 -0.38 -10.22 17.64
N TYR A 181 0.16 -9.19 17.02
CA TYR A 181 1.48 -8.67 17.39
C TYR A 181 1.37 -7.81 18.64
N GLU A 182 2.39 -7.80 19.49
CA GLU A 182 2.42 -6.99 20.71
C GLU A 182 2.18 -5.50 20.45
N THR A 183 2.65 -5.01 19.32
CA THR A 183 2.52 -3.59 18.93
C THR A 183 1.16 -3.21 18.32
N GLU A 184 0.19 -4.14 18.22
CA GLU A 184 -1.14 -3.85 17.66
C GLU A 184 -2.09 -3.12 18.62
N PHE A 185 -1.73 -3.05 19.87
CA PHE A 185 -2.54 -2.40 20.91
C PHE A 185 -2.31 -0.89 21.02
N GLU A 186 -1.30 -0.34 20.36
CA GLU A 186 -1.17 1.10 20.22
C GLU A 186 -2.14 1.60 19.14
N PRO A 187 -3.28 2.21 19.52
CA PRO A 187 -4.18 2.76 18.51
C PRO A 187 -3.42 3.87 17.79
N LEU A 188 -3.37 3.80 16.46
CA LEU A 188 -3.06 4.95 15.62
C LEU A 188 -4.25 5.93 15.75
N THR A 189 -4.35 6.55 16.93
CA THR A 189 -5.43 7.46 17.28
C THR A 189 -5.39 8.65 16.32
N GLY A 190 -6.46 8.85 15.58
CA GLY A 190 -6.65 9.97 14.69
C GLY A 190 -6.39 9.69 13.20
N MET A 191 -5.97 8.49 12.82
CA MET A 191 -5.66 8.19 11.41
C MET A 191 -6.91 7.86 10.57
N PHE A 192 -7.96 7.32 11.21
CA PHE A 192 -9.21 6.96 10.52
C PHE A 192 -10.43 7.39 11.36
N PRO A 193 -11.47 7.91 10.71
CA PRO A 193 -12.72 8.23 11.41
C PRO A 193 -13.30 6.98 12.06
N VAL A 194 -13.56 7.04 13.37
CA VAL A 194 -14.33 6.01 14.07
C VAL A 194 -15.79 6.44 14.06
N GLY A 195 -16.63 5.66 13.39
CA GLY A 195 -18.06 5.94 13.31
C GLY A 195 -18.74 5.92 14.68
N LYS A 196 -19.69 6.81 14.88
CA LYS A 196 -20.61 6.73 16.02
C LYS A 196 -21.61 5.60 15.75
N LYS A 197 -21.88 4.74 16.74
CA LYS A 197 -22.97 3.76 16.64
C LYS A 197 -24.27 4.54 16.35
N SER A 198 -24.83 4.37 15.15
CA SER A 198 -26.14 4.93 14.83
C SER A 198 -27.21 4.20 15.64
N ASP A 199 -28.16 4.94 16.22
CA ASP A 199 -29.36 4.35 16.77
C ASP A 199 -30.06 3.52 15.70
N LYS A 200 -30.65 2.38 16.10
CA LYS A 200 -31.17 1.29 15.25
C LYS A 200 -32.26 1.76 14.25
N GLN A 201 -31.89 2.55 13.28
CA GLN A 201 -32.76 2.85 12.16
C GLN A 201 -32.75 1.63 11.22
N LYS A 202 -33.92 1.16 10.81
CA LYS A 202 -34.09 0.07 9.85
C LYS A 202 -33.67 0.58 8.47
N PHE A 203 -32.43 0.28 8.03
CA PHE A 203 -31.93 0.58 6.68
C PHE A 203 -32.34 -0.53 5.72
N LYS A 204 -32.78 -0.15 4.53
CA LYS A 204 -32.99 -1.09 3.43
C LYS A 204 -31.77 -1.06 2.51
N VAL A 205 -30.78 -1.91 2.80
CA VAL A 205 -29.55 -1.94 2.03
C VAL A 205 -29.72 -2.70 0.73
N PHE A 206 -29.41 -2.04 -0.37
CA PHE A 206 -29.31 -2.62 -1.69
C PHE A 206 -27.83 -2.81 -2.07
N TYR A 207 -27.48 -3.96 -2.64
CA TYR A 207 -26.13 -4.25 -3.09
C TYR A 207 -26.06 -4.35 -4.62
N SER A 208 -24.99 -3.78 -5.24
CA SER A 208 -24.73 -3.84 -6.67
C SER A 208 -23.29 -4.20 -6.95
N ASP A 209 -23.08 -5.06 -7.93
CA ASP A 209 -21.77 -5.46 -8.48
C ASP A 209 -21.49 -4.81 -9.86
N LYS A 210 -22.29 -3.79 -10.23
CA LYS A 210 -22.23 -3.15 -11.55
C LYS A 210 -21.60 -1.77 -11.48
N SER A 211 -20.50 -1.58 -12.20
CA SER A 211 -19.81 -0.29 -12.34
C SER A 211 -20.58 0.74 -13.13
N ASP A 212 -21.44 0.32 -14.07
CA ASP A 212 -22.21 1.22 -14.94
C ASP A 212 -23.26 2.05 -14.20
N ARG A 213 -23.64 1.63 -12.99
CA ARG A 213 -24.57 2.33 -12.09
C ARG A 213 -23.90 3.19 -11.02
N ALA A 214 -22.56 3.15 -10.95
CA ALA A 214 -21.83 3.85 -9.92
C ALA A 214 -21.76 5.36 -10.22
N ASP A 215 -22.22 6.17 -9.30
CA ASP A 215 -21.90 7.59 -9.24
C ASP A 215 -20.51 7.74 -8.61
N TYR A 216 -19.50 7.99 -9.45
CA TYR A 216 -18.13 8.10 -9.00
C TYR A 216 -17.85 9.33 -8.13
N HIS A 217 -18.71 10.35 -8.20
CA HIS A 217 -18.68 11.46 -7.24
C HIS A 217 -19.02 10.96 -5.82
N GLN A 218 -20.08 10.16 -5.68
CA GLN A 218 -20.43 9.53 -4.40
C GLN A 218 -19.35 8.55 -3.93
N VAL A 219 -18.74 7.76 -4.86
CA VAL A 219 -17.62 6.86 -4.51
C VAL A 219 -16.46 7.66 -3.95
N ASN A 220 -16.06 8.74 -4.63
CA ASN A 220 -14.96 9.60 -4.18
C ASN A 220 -15.23 10.20 -2.80
N ALA A 221 -16.42 10.77 -2.61
CA ALA A 221 -16.85 11.36 -1.33
C ALA A 221 -16.86 10.32 -0.20
N LEU A 222 -17.34 9.10 -0.46
CA LEU A 222 -17.33 8.00 0.50
C LEU A 222 -15.89 7.62 0.90
N LEU A 223 -14.98 7.51 -0.06
CA LEU A 223 -13.58 7.19 0.22
C LEU A 223 -12.89 8.30 1.02
N GLU A 224 -13.17 9.56 0.73
CA GLU A 224 -12.68 10.71 1.51
C GLU A 224 -13.20 10.66 2.95
N LYS A 225 -14.50 10.37 3.13
CA LYS A 225 -15.13 10.26 4.44
C LYS A 225 -14.60 9.08 5.27
N ALA A 226 -14.38 7.93 4.61
CA ALA A 226 -13.95 6.70 5.27
C ALA A 226 -12.45 6.67 5.62
N PHE A 227 -11.59 7.23 4.75
CA PHE A 227 -10.13 7.15 4.91
C PHE A 227 -9.48 8.49 5.26
N GLY A 228 -10.22 9.58 5.18
CA GLY A 228 -9.69 10.94 5.34
C GLY A 228 -8.93 11.43 4.11
N GLY A 229 -8.66 12.73 4.08
CA GLY A 229 -7.93 13.40 3.00
C GLY A 229 -8.75 13.58 1.72
N LYS A 230 -8.29 14.49 0.86
CA LYS A 230 -8.89 14.71 -0.46
C LYS A 230 -8.35 13.70 -1.48
N ARG A 231 -9.23 13.24 -2.37
CA ARG A 231 -8.91 12.30 -3.44
C ARG A 231 -9.20 12.91 -4.81
N ASN A 232 -8.48 12.45 -5.82
CA ASN A 232 -8.72 12.85 -7.19
C ASN A 232 -9.86 11.99 -7.77
N GLU A 233 -11.00 12.61 -8.06
CA GLU A 233 -12.19 11.93 -8.58
C GLU A 233 -11.90 11.23 -9.93
N TYR A 234 -11.06 11.80 -10.77
CA TYR A 234 -10.64 11.14 -12.02
C TYR A 234 -9.94 9.82 -11.74
N VAL A 235 -9.01 9.78 -10.76
CA VAL A 235 -8.30 8.56 -10.36
C VAL A 235 -9.29 7.56 -9.76
N THR A 236 -10.22 8.01 -8.90
CA THR A 236 -11.28 7.16 -8.34
C THR A 236 -12.12 6.53 -9.44
N LYS A 237 -12.60 7.32 -10.40
CA LYS A 237 -13.36 6.83 -11.55
C LYS A 237 -12.56 5.83 -12.38
N ASP A 238 -11.33 6.18 -12.74
CA ASP A 238 -10.48 5.34 -13.58
C ASP A 238 -10.17 3.99 -12.93
N THR A 239 -9.81 3.99 -11.64
CA THR A 239 -9.48 2.76 -10.90
C THR A 239 -10.70 1.85 -10.70
N PHE A 240 -11.87 2.41 -10.34
CA PHE A 240 -13.08 1.62 -10.14
C PHE A 240 -13.65 1.09 -11.46
N SER A 241 -13.68 1.90 -12.51
CA SER A 241 -14.20 1.47 -13.83
C SER A 241 -13.33 0.40 -14.49
N LYS A 242 -12.03 0.36 -14.20
CA LYS A 242 -11.08 -0.65 -14.73
C LYS A 242 -10.94 -1.87 -13.82
N SER A 243 -11.53 -1.86 -12.62
CA SER A 243 -11.49 -3.02 -11.73
C SER A 243 -12.35 -4.16 -12.28
N GLN A 244 -11.83 -5.38 -12.25
CA GLN A 244 -12.54 -6.57 -12.72
C GLN A 244 -13.75 -6.91 -11.86
N TYR A 245 -13.67 -6.57 -10.57
CA TYR A 245 -14.74 -6.80 -9.61
C TYR A 245 -14.97 -5.55 -8.76
N VAL A 246 -16.24 -5.23 -8.54
CA VAL A 246 -16.68 -4.15 -7.66
C VAL A 246 -17.84 -4.61 -6.82
N GLN A 247 -18.03 -3.98 -5.68
CA GLN A 247 -19.20 -4.18 -4.84
C GLN A 247 -19.57 -2.86 -4.19
N TYR A 248 -20.83 -2.47 -4.38
CA TYR A 248 -21.42 -1.27 -3.80
C TYR A 248 -22.55 -1.63 -2.85
N ALA A 249 -22.78 -0.81 -1.83
CA ALA A 249 -23.91 -0.87 -0.93
C ALA A 249 -24.59 0.50 -0.86
N TYR A 250 -25.90 0.53 -1.01
CA TYR A 250 -26.71 1.73 -1.02
C TYR A 250 -27.80 1.67 0.05
N ASP A 251 -28.07 2.79 0.69
CA ASP A 251 -29.31 3.06 1.42
C ASP A 251 -30.15 3.99 0.54
N ASN A 252 -31.22 3.44 -0.06
CA ASN A 252 -31.94 4.07 -1.18
C ASN A 252 -30.98 4.42 -2.33
N GLU A 253 -30.77 5.72 -2.62
CA GLU A 253 -29.86 6.22 -3.67
C GLU A 253 -28.50 6.66 -3.13
N THR A 254 -28.30 6.63 -1.80
CA THR A 254 -27.06 7.07 -1.16
C THR A 254 -26.07 5.92 -1.10
N LEU A 255 -24.88 6.11 -1.62
CA LEU A 255 -23.79 5.14 -1.51
C LEU A 255 -23.23 5.16 -0.07
N ILE A 256 -23.35 4.03 0.63
CA ILE A 256 -22.93 3.86 2.02
C ILE A 256 -21.76 2.89 2.20
N GLY A 257 -21.36 2.21 1.12
CA GLY A 257 -20.19 1.32 1.16
C GLY A 257 -19.76 0.90 -0.20
N CYS A 258 -18.46 0.64 -0.35
CA CYS A 258 -17.89 0.11 -1.59
C CYS A 258 -16.65 -0.74 -1.33
N ALA A 259 -16.31 -1.57 -2.32
CA ALA A 259 -15.02 -2.23 -2.46
C ALA A 259 -14.78 -2.53 -3.93
N ARG A 260 -13.50 -2.71 -4.29
CA ARG A 260 -13.10 -3.15 -5.63
C ARG A 260 -12.01 -4.22 -5.56
N ALA A 261 -11.83 -4.95 -6.64
CA ALA A 261 -10.69 -5.83 -6.80
C ALA A 261 -10.17 -5.81 -8.24
N ILE A 262 -8.85 -5.86 -8.37
CA ILE A 262 -8.15 -6.11 -9.61
C ILE A 262 -7.73 -7.58 -9.67
N SER A 263 -7.76 -8.18 -10.86
CA SER A 263 -7.52 -9.62 -11.01
C SER A 263 -6.99 -9.97 -12.39
N ASP A 264 -6.29 -11.11 -12.46
CA ASP A 264 -5.90 -11.78 -13.72
C ASP A 264 -6.64 -13.11 -13.94
N GLY A 265 -7.64 -13.40 -13.09
CA GLY A 265 -8.40 -14.66 -13.13
C GLY A 265 -7.84 -15.75 -12.22
N ALA A 266 -6.55 -15.70 -11.84
CA ALA A 266 -5.92 -16.61 -10.90
C ALA A 266 -5.65 -15.94 -9.54
N HIS A 267 -5.28 -14.68 -9.56
CA HIS A 267 -4.99 -13.86 -8.40
C HIS A 267 -5.90 -12.64 -8.37
N ALA A 268 -6.25 -12.18 -7.19
CA ALA A 268 -7.00 -10.97 -6.98
C ALA A 268 -6.45 -10.15 -5.81
N LEU A 269 -6.47 -8.83 -5.98
CA LEU A 269 -6.12 -7.86 -4.93
C LEU A 269 -7.36 -7.04 -4.59
N ILE A 270 -7.89 -7.20 -3.36
CA ILE A 270 -8.99 -6.40 -2.85
C ILE A 270 -8.46 -5.05 -2.37
N LEU A 271 -9.13 -3.99 -2.81
CA LEU A 271 -8.77 -2.60 -2.58
C LEU A 271 -10.00 -1.77 -2.18
N ASN A 272 -9.76 -0.65 -1.53
CA ASN A 272 -10.76 0.39 -1.23
C ASN A 272 -12.04 -0.13 -0.55
N VAL A 273 -11.89 -1.05 0.42
CA VAL A 273 -13.04 -1.48 1.25
C VAL A 273 -13.42 -0.35 2.18
N ALA A 274 -14.50 0.32 1.89
CA ALA A 274 -14.98 1.48 2.63
C ALA A 274 -16.44 1.32 3.04
N VAL A 275 -16.77 1.77 4.25
CA VAL A 275 -18.13 1.93 4.75
C VAL A 275 -18.24 3.31 5.37
N ASP A 276 -19.31 4.02 5.02
CA ASP A 276 -19.61 5.31 5.62
C ASP A 276 -19.58 5.21 7.16
N PRO A 277 -18.80 6.06 7.85
CA PRO A 277 -18.68 6.04 9.30
C PRO A 277 -20.03 5.99 10.05
N ASP A 278 -21.06 6.65 9.52
CA ASP A 278 -22.39 6.69 10.15
C ASP A 278 -23.14 5.34 10.05
N TYR A 279 -22.70 4.44 9.15
CA TYR A 279 -23.28 3.11 8.90
C TYR A 279 -22.36 1.97 9.37
N GLN A 280 -21.27 2.25 10.07
CA GLN A 280 -20.40 1.23 10.64
C GLN A 280 -21.10 0.49 11.81
N GLY A 281 -20.65 -0.74 12.07
CA GLY A 281 -21.26 -1.59 13.10
C GLY A 281 -22.50 -2.38 12.63
N LEU A 282 -23.00 -2.15 11.40
CA LEU A 282 -24.16 -2.80 10.81
C LEU A 282 -23.80 -4.00 9.90
N HIS A 283 -22.63 -4.57 10.05
CA HIS A 283 -22.08 -5.67 9.24
C HIS A 283 -21.96 -5.40 7.73
N LEU A 284 -22.10 -4.13 7.28
CA LEU A 284 -22.04 -3.76 5.85
C LEU A 284 -20.69 -4.08 5.23
N GLY A 285 -19.60 -3.73 5.88
CA GLY A 285 -18.26 -4.02 5.40
C GLY A 285 -18.04 -5.51 5.17
N TRP A 286 -18.55 -6.34 6.09
CA TRP A 286 -18.50 -7.78 5.92
C TRP A 286 -19.32 -8.25 4.71
N ASN A 287 -20.55 -7.78 4.56
CA ASN A 287 -21.40 -8.17 3.43
C ASN A 287 -20.78 -7.76 2.08
N ILE A 288 -20.15 -6.59 2.03
CA ILE A 288 -19.42 -6.11 0.84
C ILE A 288 -18.26 -7.05 0.51
N VAL A 289 -17.39 -7.35 1.48
CA VAL A 289 -16.23 -8.23 1.29
C VAL A 289 -16.66 -9.66 0.95
N ASP A 290 -17.67 -10.21 1.63
CA ASP A 290 -18.21 -11.55 1.35
C ASP A 290 -18.74 -11.65 -0.09
N LYS A 291 -19.57 -10.67 -0.51
CA LYS A 291 -20.11 -10.65 -1.87
C LYS A 291 -19.02 -10.51 -2.93
N LEU A 292 -18.03 -9.65 -2.68
CA LEU A 292 -16.90 -9.46 -3.58
C LEU A 292 -16.03 -10.74 -3.66
N SER A 293 -15.71 -11.37 -2.52
CA SER A 293 -14.91 -12.60 -2.48
C SER A 293 -15.60 -13.78 -3.17
N ARG A 294 -16.93 -13.85 -3.11
CA ARG A 294 -17.69 -14.90 -3.83
C ARG A 294 -17.59 -14.79 -5.34
N GLN A 295 -17.41 -13.58 -5.87
CA GLN A 295 -17.19 -13.39 -7.31
C GLN A 295 -15.82 -13.95 -7.75
N MET A 296 -14.87 -14.08 -6.81
CA MET A 296 -13.49 -14.51 -7.03
C MET A 296 -13.17 -15.84 -6.32
N LYS A 297 -14.16 -16.71 -6.11
CA LYS A 297 -14.06 -17.92 -5.23
C LYS A 297 -12.92 -18.89 -5.60
N ASP A 298 -12.52 -18.90 -6.86
CA ASP A 298 -11.51 -19.83 -7.40
C ASP A 298 -10.13 -19.14 -7.58
N GLN A 299 -9.95 -17.96 -7.00
CA GLN A 299 -8.73 -17.16 -7.11
C GLN A 299 -8.01 -17.05 -5.77
N ASN A 300 -6.70 -16.82 -5.82
CA ASN A 300 -5.90 -16.45 -4.68
C ASN A 300 -6.15 -14.97 -4.34
N ILE A 301 -7.03 -14.70 -3.37
CA ILE A 301 -7.44 -13.35 -2.99
C ILE A 301 -6.53 -12.81 -1.92
N PHE A 302 -5.85 -11.72 -2.22
CA PHE A 302 -4.97 -10.99 -1.30
C PHE A 302 -5.57 -9.64 -0.93
N LEU A 303 -5.31 -9.18 0.28
CA LEU A 303 -5.56 -7.80 0.71
C LEU A 303 -4.54 -7.34 1.74
N ASN A 304 -4.38 -6.03 1.84
CA ASN A 304 -3.71 -5.40 2.96
C ASN A 304 -4.66 -4.42 3.64
N THR A 305 -4.58 -4.33 4.97
CA THR A 305 -5.45 -3.44 5.75
C THR A 305 -4.64 -2.54 6.68
N HIS A 306 -5.26 -1.46 7.14
CA HIS A 306 -4.69 -0.67 8.23
C HIS A 306 -4.77 -1.45 9.56
N PRO A 307 -3.98 -1.11 10.57
CA PRO A 307 -3.95 -1.85 11.84
C PRO A 307 -5.31 -2.05 12.50
N GLY A 308 -6.19 -1.04 12.45
CA GLY A 308 -7.55 -1.14 13.00
C GLY A 308 -8.49 -2.13 12.29
N GLY A 309 -8.17 -2.51 11.04
CA GLY A 309 -8.95 -3.48 10.25
C GLY A 309 -8.56 -4.95 10.50
N VAL A 310 -7.46 -5.21 11.19
CA VAL A 310 -6.92 -6.56 11.41
C VAL A 310 -7.94 -7.48 12.07
N GLY A 311 -8.60 -7.03 13.14
CA GLY A 311 -9.61 -7.82 13.85
C GLY A 311 -10.83 -8.18 13.01
N PHE A 312 -11.14 -7.35 12.01
CA PHE A 312 -12.25 -7.60 11.09
C PHE A 312 -11.95 -8.79 10.17
N TYR A 313 -10.78 -8.86 9.56
CA TYR A 313 -10.43 -9.92 8.61
C TYR A 313 -10.11 -11.25 9.29
N ASN A 314 -9.50 -11.25 10.48
CA ASN A 314 -9.17 -12.46 11.25
C ASN A 314 -10.37 -13.38 11.53
N GLN A 315 -11.61 -12.91 11.38
CA GLN A 315 -12.82 -13.66 11.71
C GLN A 315 -13.58 -14.21 10.50
N LYS A 316 -13.13 -13.96 9.27
CA LYS A 316 -14.01 -14.00 8.09
C LYS A 316 -13.49 -14.86 6.91
N GLY A 317 -12.76 -15.93 7.20
CA GLY A 317 -12.20 -16.80 6.16
C GLY A 317 -10.92 -16.26 5.52
N PHE A 318 -10.39 -15.17 6.05
CA PHE A 318 -9.08 -14.68 5.72
C PHE A 318 -8.05 -15.17 6.73
N ARG A 319 -6.84 -15.43 6.27
CA ARG A 319 -5.69 -15.77 7.12
C ARG A 319 -4.62 -14.71 6.98
N ARG A 320 -4.07 -14.32 8.11
CA ARG A 320 -2.99 -13.36 8.17
C ARG A 320 -1.72 -13.98 7.60
N ASN A 321 -1.09 -13.31 6.65
CA ASN A 321 0.12 -13.79 6.02
C ASN A 321 1.32 -13.65 6.95
N LYS A 322 2.07 -14.74 7.14
CA LYS A 322 3.35 -14.75 7.85
C LYS A 322 4.50 -14.25 6.98
N THR A 323 4.39 -14.42 5.67
CA THR A 323 5.47 -14.17 4.69
C THR A 323 5.17 -13.04 3.70
N ALA A 324 4.10 -12.28 3.92
CA ALA A 324 3.81 -11.11 3.09
C ALA A 324 4.81 -9.99 3.34
N LEU A 325 5.23 -9.34 2.26
CA LEU A 325 6.13 -8.21 2.28
C LEU A 325 5.51 -7.02 1.52
N LEU A 326 5.92 -5.83 1.91
CA LEU A 326 5.53 -4.55 1.35
C LEU A 326 6.78 -3.77 0.95
N LEU A 327 6.81 -3.25 -0.27
CA LEU A 327 7.71 -2.20 -0.70
C LEU A 327 6.92 -0.89 -0.76
N PRO A 328 7.15 0.05 0.18
CA PRO A 328 6.43 1.32 0.20
C PRO A 328 6.76 2.18 -1.02
N ALA A 329 5.74 2.86 -1.57
CA ALA A 329 5.90 3.83 -2.67
C ALA A 329 6.77 5.04 -2.26
N HIS A 330 6.66 5.43 -0.99
CA HIS A 330 7.37 6.54 -0.39
C HIS A 330 7.96 6.15 0.97
N GLU A 331 8.94 6.94 1.43
CA GLU A 331 9.48 6.75 2.77
C GLU A 331 8.38 6.99 3.82
N MET A 332 8.05 5.94 4.58
CA MET A 332 7.07 6.03 5.66
C MET A 332 7.73 6.58 6.93
N PRO A 333 7.06 7.52 7.65
CA PRO A 333 7.46 7.88 9.01
C PRO A 333 7.57 6.63 9.90
N ASP A 334 8.50 6.63 10.84
CA ASP A 334 8.78 5.45 11.68
C ASP A 334 7.57 5.00 12.51
N GLU A 335 6.73 5.92 12.96
CA GLU A 335 5.50 5.64 13.70
C GLU A 335 4.48 4.88 12.84
N ILE A 336 4.30 5.30 11.57
CA ILE A 336 3.45 4.61 10.61
C ILE A 336 4.05 3.25 10.27
N LYS A 337 5.36 3.20 10.02
CA LYS A 337 6.08 1.97 9.69
C LYS A 337 5.91 0.89 10.76
N LYS A 338 5.94 1.24 12.04
CA LYS A 338 5.69 0.31 13.17
C LYS A 338 4.32 -0.34 13.12
N GLY A 339 3.29 0.38 12.66
CA GLY A 339 1.93 -0.14 12.51
C GLY A 339 1.77 -1.13 11.36
N PHE A 340 2.54 -0.98 10.28
CA PHE A 340 2.40 -1.76 9.04
C PHE A 340 3.48 -2.81 8.82
N CYS A 341 4.69 -2.61 9.36
CA CYS A 341 5.84 -3.46 9.07
C CYS A 341 6.45 -4.06 10.32
N LEU A 342 7.00 -5.26 10.18
CA LEU A 342 7.89 -5.85 11.18
C LEU A 342 9.30 -5.22 11.10
N PRO A 343 10.08 -5.25 12.19
CA PRO A 343 11.48 -4.92 12.15
C PRO A 343 12.25 -5.76 11.11
N ARG A 344 13.33 -5.22 10.56
CA ARG A 344 14.21 -6.01 9.68
C ARG A 344 14.77 -7.21 10.42
N GLY A 345 14.85 -8.34 9.73
CA GLY A 345 15.37 -9.58 10.29
C GLY A 345 14.49 -10.22 11.36
N TYR A 346 13.24 -9.75 11.52
CA TYR A 346 12.30 -10.34 12.47
C TYR A 346 12.10 -11.84 12.16
N ARG A 347 12.21 -12.67 13.20
CA ARG A 347 11.94 -14.11 13.12
C ARG A 347 10.85 -14.45 14.13
N PHE A 348 9.91 -15.29 13.70
CA PHE A 348 8.92 -15.83 14.63
C PHE A 348 9.59 -16.91 15.48
N SER A 349 9.48 -16.81 16.79
CA SER A 349 9.76 -17.92 17.70
C SER A 349 8.51 -18.79 17.84
N ASP A 350 8.68 -20.08 18.16
CA ASP A 350 7.54 -20.97 18.41
C ASP A 350 6.69 -20.50 19.59
N GLU A 351 7.29 -19.77 20.53
CA GLU A 351 6.57 -19.15 21.66
C GLU A 351 5.72 -17.96 21.23
N SER A 352 6.19 -17.15 20.25
CA SER A 352 5.43 -16.02 19.72
C SER A 352 4.21 -16.43 18.88
N LEU A 353 4.13 -17.69 18.48
CA LEU A 353 3.00 -18.26 17.73
C LEU A 353 1.89 -18.77 18.63
N LYS A 354 2.09 -18.80 19.94
CA LYS A 354 1.03 -19.16 20.90
C LYS A 354 -0.01 -18.05 20.93
N VAL A 355 -1.20 -18.37 20.46
CA VAL A 355 -2.35 -17.44 20.47
C VAL A 355 -2.66 -17.07 21.93
N GLN A 356 -2.54 -15.80 22.27
CA GLN A 356 -3.13 -15.31 23.51
C GLN A 356 -4.64 -15.41 23.36
N LYS A 357 -5.26 -16.42 23.99
CA LYS A 357 -6.71 -16.48 24.11
C LYS A 357 -7.15 -15.25 24.89
N THR A 358 -7.78 -14.33 24.21
CA THR A 358 -8.49 -13.22 24.88
C THR A 358 -9.64 -13.85 25.68
N PRO A 359 -9.83 -13.49 26.95
CA PRO A 359 -10.95 -13.98 27.74
C PRO A 359 -12.31 -13.59 27.16
#